data_345d5632a8f2a7f485074361a65b31ea
#
_entry.id   345d5632a8f2a7f485074361a65b31ea
#
_cell.length_a   1.000
_cell.length_b   1.000
_cell.length_c   1.000
_cell.angle_alpha   90.00
_cell.angle_beta   90.00
_cell.angle_gamma   90.00
#
_symmetry.space_group_name_H-M   'P 1'
#
loop_
_entity.id
_entity.type
_entity.pdbx_description
1 polymer ?
#
loop_
_entity_poly.entity_id
_entity_poly.type
_entity_poly.pdbx_seq_one_letter_code
_entity_poly.pdbx_strand_id
1 'polypeptide(L)'
;MNRPEEISNIIKSQIKNYKAKIDMTETGKVILVGDGIARVYGLRNCMANELLEFEDGSFGVAQNLEEETVSVAVLSDKDNIREGSAVRRTGNVLSVPVGENLLGRVVNALGEPIDGKGPVEYSGRRPIESEAPGIIERESVSVPLQTGIKAIDSMIPIGRGQRELIIGDRQTGKTEIAVDTIINQKNTGVICIYVAIGQKSTSVAQLASELLRNGAMEYTIIVSASAAESAPLQYIAPYSGCAMAEYFREQGKDVLIIYDDLSKHAVAYRALSLLIRRPPGREAYPGDVFYLHSRLLERAACVAKEYGGGSITALPIIETQAGDVSAYIPTNVISITDGQIFLETELFHSGIMPAINPGISVSRVGGSAQLKGMKKVSGELKLLYSQYRELQAFSQFGSDLDADTKARLALGERIVEVLKQGKNTPIRVGCQVAIVYAVINGFLDKVAVKDVHEYEKRLFAKLENENGAWLGRIEAGYYEKEDEEELRKVLSEMQV
;
A
#
# COMPACT_ATOMS: atom_id res chain seq x y z
N MET A 1 -13.31 77.07 29.77
CA MET A 1 -13.53 75.65 30.02
C MET A 1 -12.91 74.90 28.87
N ASN A 2 -11.74 74.23 29.12
CA ASN A 2 -10.85 73.70 28.08
C ASN A 2 -11.30 72.32 27.61
N ARG A 3 -12.25 72.26 26.68
CA ARG A 3 -12.65 71.05 25.98
C ARG A 3 -11.53 70.31 25.20
N PRO A 4 -10.49 70.99 24.65
CA PRO A 4 -9.43 70.30 23.96
C PRO A 4 -8.50 69.42 24.85
N GLU A 5 -8.26 69.80 26.09
CA GLU A 5 -7.43 69.08 27.03
C GLU A 5 -8.12 67.79 27.59
N GLU A 6 -9.45 67.90 27.83
CA GLU A 6 -10.24 66.73 28.22
C GLU A 6 -10.29 65.66 27.10
N ILE A 7 -10.49 66.10 25.86
CA ILE A 7 -10.48 65.20 24.69
C ILE A 7 -9.11 64.58 24.49
N SER A 8 -8.02 65.35 24.66
CA SER A 8 -6.66 64.84 24.57
C SER A 8 -6.38 63.81 25.68
N ASN A 9 -6.87 64.04 26.90
CA ASN A 9 -6.70 63.10 28.01
C ASN A 9 -7.57 61.85 27.86
N ILE A 10 -8.76 61.98 27.30
CA ILE A 10 -9.60 60.80 26.96
C ILE A 10 -8.95 60.00 25.85
N ILE A 11 -8.43 60.60 24.80
CA ILE A 11 -7.70 59.91 23.72
C ILE A 11 -6.43 59.26 24.25
N LYS A 12 -5.66 59.96 25.10
CA LYS A 12 -4.46 59.37 25.75
C LYS A 12 -4.83 58.22 26.68
N SER A 13 -5.90 58.28 27.43
CA SER A 13 -6.36 57.19 28.29
C SER A 13 -6.93 56.02 27.46
N GLN A 14 -7.63 56.30 26.36
CA GLN A 14 -8.07 55.26 25.43
C GLN A 14 -6.90 54.61 24.70
N ILE A 15 -5.89 55.36 24.28
CA ILE A 15 -4.65 54.81 23.71
C ILE A 15 -3.86 54.00 24.75
N LYS A 16 -3.81 54.49 26.01
CA LYS A 16 -3.12 53.77 27.09
C LYS A 16 -3.87 52.54 27.59
N ASN A 17 -5.18 52.54 27.48
CA ASN A 17 -6.05 51.42 27.80
C ASN A 17 -6.41 50.56 26.58
N TYR A 18 -5.99 50.97 25.39
CA TYR A 18 -6.00 50.14 24.20
C TYR A 18 -4.86 49.10 24.31
N LYS A 19 -4.90 48.27 25.34
CA LYS A 19 -4.42 46.92 25.27
C LYS A 19 -5.41 46.21 24.34
N ALA A 20 -5.27 46.44 23.04
CA ALA A 20 -5.59 45.40 22.15
C ALA A 20 -4.79 44.18 22.65
N LYS A 21 -5.43 43.20 23.23
CA LYS A 21 -5.03 41.83 23.15
C LYS A 21 -5.16 41.47 21.66
N ILE A 22 -4.29 42.05 20.87
CA ILE A 22 -3.93 41.45 19.61
C ILE A 22 -2.99 40.34 20.08
N ASP A 23 -3.52 39.16 20.19
CA ASP A 23 -2.70 37.95 20.07
C ASP A 23 -2.15 37.94 18.64
N MET A 24 -1.23 38.88 18.37
CA MET A 24 -0.56 39.06 17.06
C MET A 24 0.35 37.89 16.70
N THR A 25 0.49 36.93 17.58
CA THR A 25 1.31 35.75 17.39
C THR A 25 0.61 34.66 16.60
N GLU A 26 -0.70 34.71 16.43
CA GLU A 26 -1.52 33.60 15.96
C GLU A 26 -2.39 33.90 14.74
N THR A 27 -2.35 35.11 14.22
CA THR A 27 -3.14 35.53 13.06
C THR A 27 -2.25 36.14 11.97
N GLY A 28 -2.34 35.58 10.77
CA GLY A 28 -1.68 36.10 9.57
C GLY A 28 -2.68 36.54 8.51
N LYS A 29 -2.18 37.02 7.37
CA LYS A 29 -2.97 37.40 6.20
C LYS A 29 -2.46 36.71 4.95
N VAL A 30 -3.40 36.26 4.13
CA VAL A 30 -3.09 35.72 2.80
C VAL A 30 -2.60 36.86 1.91
N ILE A 31 -1.40 36.70 1.35
CA ILE A 31 -0.81 37.65 0.40
C ILE A 31 -0.85 37.13 -1.03
N LEU A 32 -1.03 35.81 -1.23
CA LEU A 32 -1.17 35.17 -2.52
C LEU A 32 -1.94 33.87 -2.33
N VAL A 33 -2.85 33.54 -3.24
CA VAL A 33 -3.55 32.26 -3.29
C VAL A 33 -3.72 31.80 -4.73
N GLY A 34 -3.53 30.51 -4.99
CA GLY A 34 -3.74 29.90 -6.28
C GLY A 34 -3.26 28.44 -6.29
N ASP A 35 -3.90 27.61 -7.11
CA ASP A 35 -3.51 26.21 -7.37
C ASP A 35 -3.36 25.35 -6.10
N GLY A 36 -4.20 25.58 -5.07
CA GLY A 36 -4.16 24.82 -3.82
C GLY A 36 -3.06 25.27 -2.84
N ILE A 37 -2.39 26.40 -3.10
CA ILE A 37 -1.39 26.99 -2.22
C ILE A 37 -1.82 28.40 -1.82
N ALA A 38 -1.62 28.73 -0.55
CA ALA A 38 -1.69 30.10 -0.03
C ALA A 38 -0.34 30.51 0.54
N ARG A 39 0.08 31.76 0.29
CA ARG A 39 1.21 32.37 0.99
C ARG A 39 0.65 33.34 2.02
N VAL A 40 1.02 33.14 3.26
CA VAL A 40 0.51 33.89 4.42
C VAL A 40 1.63 34.72 5.03
N TYR A 41 1.40 35.99 5.21
CA TYR A 41 2.28 36.92 5.92
C TYR A 41 1.96 36.91 7.42
N GLY A 42 2.98 36.97 8.26
CA GLY A 42 2.85 36.83 9.70
C GLY A 42 3.05 35.41 10.18
N LEU A 43 2.34 34.96 11.22
CA LEU A 43 2.45 33.61 11.79
C LEU A 43 3.90 33.23 12.21
N ARG A 44 4.62 34.14 12.84
CA ARG A 44 6.05 33.97 13.17
C ARG A 44 6.37 32.74 14.02
N ASN A 45 5.40 32.27 14.80
CA ASN A 45 5.58 31.09 15.66
C ASN A 45 4.96 29.83 15.05
N CYS A 46 4.59 29.83 13.76
CA CYS A 46 4.02 28.68 13.08
C CYS A 46 5.01 27.53 13.03
N MET A 47 4.53 26.31 13.30
CA MET A 47 5.32 25.09 13.21
C MET A 47 5.19 24.47 11.82
N ALA A 48 6.21 23.72 11.41
CA ALA A 48 6.09 22.89 10.21
C ALA A 48 4.97 21.85 10.39
N ASN A 49 4.19 21.63 9.34
CA ASN A 49 3.01 20.74 9.35
C ASN A 49 1.90 21.16 10.33
N GLU A 50 1.92 22.40 10.81
CA GLU A 50 0.83 22.94 11.64
C GLU A 50 -0.42 23.11 10.80
N LEU A 51 -1.57 22.72 11.37
CA LEU A 51 -2.89 23.00 10.80
C LEU A 51 -3.26 24.45 11.01
N LEU A 52 -3.59 25.14 9.94
CA LEU A 52 -4.01 26.53 9.91
C LEU A 52 -5.48 26.63 9.51
N GLU A 53 -6.23 27.53 10.12
CA GLU A 53 -7.64 27.79 9.84
C GLU A 53 -7.80 29.12 9.10
N PHE A 54 -8.44 29.10 7.95
CA PHE A 54 -8.80 30.30 7.19
C PHE A 54 -10.12 30.89 7.67
N GLU A 55 -10.34 32.16 7.35
CA GLU A 55 -11.53 32.91 7.75
C GLU A 55 -12.86 32.28 7.31
N ASP A 56 -12.86 31.54 6.20
CA ASP A 56 -14.02 30.82 5.66
C ASP A 56 -14.25 29.45 6.33
N GLY A 57 -13.45 29.09 7.34
CA GLY A 57 -13.50 27.82 8.04
C GLY A 57 -12.81 26.66 7.30
N SER A 58 -12.13 26.93 6.20
CA SER A 58 -11.29 25.95 5.53
C SER A 58 -9.95 25.80 6.25
N PHE A 59 -9.26 24.69 5.97
CA PHE A 59 -7.98 24.36 6.60
C PHE A 59 -6.84 24.29 5.59
N GLY A 60 -5.63 24.55 6.08
CA GLY A 60 -4.39 24.35 5.33
C GLY A 60 -3.27 23.85 6.23
N VAL A 61 -2.21 23.36 5.63
CA VAL A 61 -1.01 22.87 6.33
C VAL A 61 0.19 23.72 5.99
N ALA A 62 0.90 24.19 7.00
CA ALA A 62 2.14 24.92 6.84
C ALA A 62 3.24 23.99 6.27
N GLN A 63 3.75 24.32 5.07
CA GLN A 63 4.71 23.49 4.35
C GLN A 63 6.12 24.10 4.30
N ASN A 64 6.21 25.42 4.12
CA ASN A 64 7.49 26.11 4.06
C ASN A 64 7.42 27.34 4.96
N LEU A 65 8.38 27.42 5.90
CA LEU A 65 8.49 28.51 6.85
C LEU A 65 9.62 29.41 6.41
N GLU A 66 9.28 30.63 6.02
CA GLU A 66 10.23 31.70 5.69
C GLU A 66 10.22 32.75 6.82
N GLU A 67 11.13 33.70 6.82
CA GLU A 67 11.29 34.67 7.91
C GLU A 67 10.00 35.50 8.17
N GLU A 68 9.30 35.90 7.12
CA GLU A 68 8.10 36.73 7.23
C GLU A 68 6.84 36.04 6.68
N THR A 69 6.99 34.95 5.90
CA THR A 69 5.89 34.29 5.22
C THR A 69 5.86 32.80 5.48
N VAL A 70 4.67 32.22 5.40
CA VAL A 70 4.44 30.78 5.48
C VAL A 70 3.74 30.34 4.21
N SER A 71 4.29 29.35 3.51
CA SER A 71 3.62 28.69 2.40
C SER A 71 2.72 27.58 2.93
N VAL A 72 1.44 27.65 2.60
CA VAL A 72 0.38 26.81 3.14
C VAL A 72 -0.24 25.98 2.03
N ALA A 73 -0.27 24.68 2.18
CA ALA A 73 -1.02 23.76 1.33
C ALA A 73 -2.49 23.79 1.77
N VAL A 74 -3.38 24.25 0.90
CA VAL A 74 -4.82 24.37 1.19
C VAL A 74 -5.47 22.98 1.07
N LEU A 75 -6.21 22.56 2.10
CA LEU A 75 -6.89 21.25 2.18
C LEU A 75 -8.37 21.33 1.77
N SER A 76 -8.78 22.38 1.10
CA SER A 76 -10.17 22.59 0.69
C SER A 76 -10.24 22.80 -0.81
N ASP A 77 -11.25 22.23 -1.44
CA ASP A 77 -11.60 22.49 -2.85
C ASP A 77 -12.48 23.74 -3.01
N LYS A 78 -12.74 24.49 -1.92
CA LYS A 78 -13.55 25.70 -1.95
C LYS A 78 -12.70 26.90 -2.33
N ASP A 79 -12.97 27.51 -3.46
CA ASP A 79 -12.30 28.72 -3.96
C ASP A 79 -12.71 30.01 -3.20
N ASN A 80 -12.95 29.93 -1.89
CA ASN A 80 -13.40 31.07 -1.09
C ASN A 80 -12.25 31.85 -0.46
N ILE A 81 -11.05 31.29 -0.43
CA ILE A 81 -9.86 31.95 0.12
C ILE A 81 -9.41 33.03 -0.87
N ARG A 82 -9.21 34.25 -0.37
CA ARG A 82 -8.80 35.43 -1.16
C ARG A 82 -7.58 36.10 -0.55
N GLU A 83 -6.88 36.89 -1.35
CA GLU A 83 -5.86 37.80 -0.83
C GLU A 83 -6.47 38.73 0.22
N GLY A 84 -5.79 38.87 1.35
CA GLY A 84 -6.26 39.64 2.51
C GLY A 84 -7.07 38.84 3.53
N SER A 85 -7.53 37.60 3.21
CA SER A 85 -8.22 36.75 4.17
C SER A 85 -7.36 36.48 5.41
N ALA A 86 -8.00 36.45 6.57
CA ALA A 86 -7.31 36.12 7.83
C ALA A 86 -7.05 34.61 7.94
N VAL A 87 -5.91 34.30 8.53
CA VAL A 87 -5.51 32.92 8.82
C VAL A 87 -5.07 32.80 10.25
N ARG A 88 -5.58 31.82 10.97
CA ARG A 88 -5.23 31.56 12.37
C ARG A 88 -4.44 30.29 12.54
N ARG A 89 -3.51 30.30 13.46
CA ARG A 89 -2.84 29.09 13.95
C ARG A 89 -3.81 28.30 14.81
N THR A 90 -3.80 26.98 14.66
CA THR A 90 -4.54 26.08 15.55
C THR A 90 -3.67 25.57 16.70
N GLY A 91 -2.35 25.70 16.61
CA GLY A 91 -1.40 25.12 17.56
C GLY A 91 -1.30 23.59 17.48
N ASN A 92 -1.98 22.96 16.54
CA ASN A 92 -2.02 21.52 16.35
C ASN A 92 -1.44 21.13 14.99
N VAL A 93 -0.79 20.00 14.96
CA VAL A 93 -0.39 19.36 13.70
C VAL A 93 -1.59 18.70 13.01
N LEU A 94 -1.52 18.54 11.69
CA LEU A 94 -2.56 17.85 10.94
C LEU A 94 -2.75 16.42 11.48
N SER A 95 -3.98 16.09 11.82
CA SER A 95 -4.37 14.80 12.38
C SER A 95 -5.62 14.26 11.71
N VAL A 96 -5.76 12.94 11.68
CA VAL A 96 -6.93 12.24 11.14
C VAL A 96 -7.67 11.46 12.22
N PRO A 97 -8.99 11.29 12.08
CA PRO A 97 -9.75 10.43 12.97
C PRO A 97 -9.31 8.97 12.83
N VAL A 98 -9.32 8.26 13.96
CA VAL A 98 -9.00 6.84 14.04
C VAL A 98 -10.03 6.11 14.89
N GLY A 99 -10.24 4.83 14.62
CA GLY A 99 -11.18 4.01 15.38
C GLY A 99 -11.66 2.79 14.59
N GLU A 100 -12.22 1.81 15.28
CA GLU A 100 -12.78 0.59 14.68
C GLU A 100 -13.99 0.89 13.78
N ASN A 101 -14.75 1.94 14.10
CA ASN A 101 -15.92 2.34 13.30
C ASN A 101 -15.57 2.83 11.87
N LEU A 102 -14.28 2.99 11.55
CA LEU A 102 -13.81 3.25 10.19
C LEU A 102 -13.79 1.99 9.31
N LEU A 103 -13.84 0.80 9.92
CA LEU A 103 -13.94 -0.45 9.15
C LEU A 103 -15.22 -0.48 8.32
N GLY A 104 -15.11 -0.90 7.08
CA GLY A 104 -16.23 -0.92 6.13
C GLY A 104 -16.57 0.43 5.50
N ARG A 105 -15.77 1.47 5.76
CA ARG A 105 -16.02 2.82 5.28
C ARG A 105 -15.04 3.24 4.17
N VAL A 106 -15.53 4.16 3.35
CA VAL A 106 -14.71 4.90 2.37
C VAL A 106 -14.61 6.34 2.86
N VAL A 107 -13.38 6.79 3.09
CA VAL A 107 -13.09 8.14 3.61
C VAL A 107 -12.17 8.90 2.67
N ASN A 108 -12.19 10.24 2.77
CA ASN A 108 -11.26 11.10 2.07
C ASN A 108 -9.88 11.16 2.78
N ALA A 109 -8.95 11.93 2.25
CA ALA A 109 -7.61 12.10 2.82
C ALA A 109 -7.60 12.71 4.24
N LEU A 110 -8.67 13.38 4.66
CA LEU A 110 -8.85 13.94 6.00
C LEU A 110 -9.54 12.98 6.97
N GLY A 111 -9.92 11.79 6.49
CA GLY A 111 -10.64 10.78 7.26
C GLY A 111 -12.16 11.01 7.35
N GLU A 112 -12.72 11.92 6.56
CA GLU A 112 -14.15 12.18 6.49
C GLU A 112 -14.83 11.15 5.58
N PRO A 113 -16.00 10.60 5.98
CA PRO A 113 -16.69 9.59 5.19
C PRO A 113 -17.28 10.20 3.90
N ILE A 114 -17.04 9.50 2.77
CA ILE A 114 -17.53 9.88 1.44
C ILE A 114 -18.43 8.81 0.80
N ASP A 115 -18.78 7.79 1.56
CA ASP A 115 -19.55 6.61 1.11
C ASP A 115 -21.08 6.77 1.24
N GLY A 116 -21.55 7.94 1.68
CA GLY A 116 -22.98 8.21 1.87
C GLY A 116 -23.65 7.50 3.04
N LYS A 117 -22.88 6.77 3.88
CA LYS A 117 -23.41 6.04 5.05
C LYS A 117 -23.53 6.89 6.32
N GLY A 118 -23.39 8.21 6.21
CA GLY A 118 -23.47 9.15 7.33
C GLY A 118 -22.16 9.28 8.12
N PRO A 119 -22.17 10.12 9.18
CA PRO A 119 -20.99 10.40 9.99
C PRO A 119 -20.50 9.14 10.74
N VAL A 120 -19.22 9.15 11.11
CA VAL A 120 -18.56 8.09 11.87
C VAL A 120 -18.22 8.63 13.26
N GLU A 121 -18.48 7.84 14.31
CA GLU A 121 -17.94 8.11 15.63
C GLU A 121 -16.50 7.64 15.71
N TYR A 122 -15.61 8.51 16.12
CA TYR A 122 -14.17 8.24 16.18
C TYR A 122 -13.73 7.92 17.61
N SER A 123 -12.78 6.99 17.74
CA SER A 123 -12.15 6.68 19.04
C SER A 123 -11.15 7.76 19.47
N GLY A 124 -10.60 8.53 18.50
CA GLY A 124 -9.64 9.59 18.74
C GLY A 124 -9.13 10.21 17.44
N ARG A 125 -8.11 11.04 17.55
CA ARG A 125 -7.38 11.60 16.41
C ARG A 125 -5.89 11.29 16.55
N ARG A 126 -5.22 11.06 15.43
CA ARG A 126 -3.79 10.76 15.37
C ARG A 126 -3.11 11.69 14.37
N PRO A 127 -1.93 12.26 14.69
CA PRO A 127 -1.14 13.00 13.72
C PRO A 127 -0.85 12.13 12.49
N ILE A 128 -0.94 12.72 11.30
CA ILE A 128 -0.62 11.98 10.06
C ILE A 128 0.87 11.70 9.92
N GLU A 129 1.71 12.54 10.49
CA GLU A 129 3.14 12.34 10.55
C GLU A 129 3.53 11.87 11.96
N SER A 130 4.18 10.73 12.04
CA SER A 130 4.76 10.16 13.25
C SER A 130 6.08 9.49 12.92
N GLU A 131 6.92 9.35 13.93
CA GLU A 131 8.20 8.66 13.81
C GLU A 131 7.97 7.16 13.56
N ALA A 132 8.86 6.58 12.75
CA ALA A 132 8.85 5.14 12.53
C ALA A 132 9.34 4.41 13.81
N PRO A 133 8.91 3.17 14.06
CA PRO A 133 9.43 2.36 15.17
C PRO A 133 10.97 2.29 15.14
N GLY A 134 11.58 2.50 16.31
CA GLY A 134 13.03 2.42 16.49
C GLY A 134 13.58 0.99 16.28
N ILE A 135 14.90 0.86 16.23
CA ILE A 135 15.54 -0.45 15.98
C ILE A 135 15.21 -1.46 17.09
N ILE A 136 15.16 -1.01 18.34
CA ILE A 136 14.90 -1.85 19.52
C ILE A 136 13.43 -2.31 19.57
N GLU A 137 12.53 -1.50 19.00
CA GLU A 137 11.09 -1.79 18.98
C GLU A 137 10.70 -2.81 17.91
N ARG A 138 11.57 -3.04 16.91
CA ARG A 138 11.29 -3.94 15.79
C ARG A 138 11.57 -5.39 16.14
N GLU A 139 10.68 -6.27 15.67
CA GLU A 139 10.89 -7.71 15.68
C GLU A 139 11.15 -8.21 14.25
N SER A 140 11.92 -9.29 14.12
CA SER A 140 12.20 -9.90 12.83
C SER A 140 10.92 -10.47 12.19
N VAL A 141 10.74 -10.23 10.90
CA VAL A 141 9.60 -10.73 10.14
C VAL A 141 9.71 -12.25 9.96
N SER A 142 8.77 -12.99 10.54
CA SER A 142 8.75 -14.47 10.53
C SER A 142 7.36 -15.06 10.29
N VAL A 143 6.30 -14.28 10.43
CA VAL A 143 4.93 -14.74 10.23
C VAL A 143 4.51 -14.44 8.79
N PRO A 144 4.04 -15.44 8.00
CA PRO A 144 3.62 -15.18 6.62
C PRO A 144 2.36 -14.33 6.55
N LEU A 145 2.32 -13.43 5.57
CA LEU A 145 1.11 -12.82 5.05
C LEU A 145 0.72 -13.56 3.77
N GLN A 146 -0.27 -14.43 3.85
CA GLN A 146 -0.71 -15.19 2.68
C GLN A 146 -1.49 -14.29 1.73
N THR A 147 -1.04 -14.21 0.48
CA THR A 147 -1.73 -13.45 -0.56
C THR A 147 -2.86 -14.24 -1.22
N GLY A 148 -2.81 -15.56 -1.12
CA GLY A 148 -3.69 -16.46 -1.83
C GLY A 148 -3.32 -16.63 -3.31
N ILE A 149 -2.20 -16.04 -3.74
CA ILE A 149 -1.70 -16.09 -5.12
C ILE A 149 -0.53 -17.07 -5.19
N LYS A 150 -0.72 -18.17 -5.93
CA LYS A 150 0.27 -19.26 -6.03
C LYS A 150 1.67 -18.79 -6.36
N ALA A 151 1.81 -17.91 -7.34
CA ALA A 151 3.10 -17.40 -7.78
C ALA A 151 3.83 -16.56 -6.71
N ILE A 152 3.09 -15.82 -5.89
CA ILE A 152 3.65 -14.98 -4.82
C ILE A 152 4.00 -15.84 -3.61
N ASP A 153 3.01 -16.54 -3.06
CA ASP A 153 3.18 -17.30 -1.82
C ASP A 153 4.26 -18.41 -1.94
N SER A 154 4.47 -18.95 -3.16
CA SER A 154 5.49 -19.97 -3.41
C SER A 154 6.89 -19.40 -3.69
N MET A 155 7.01 -18.32 -4.49
CA MET A 155 8.32 -17.87 -5.01
C MET A 155 8.79 -16.52 -4.43
N ILE A 156 7.86 -15.67 -3.95
CA ILE A 156 8.12 -14.31 -3.47
C ILE A 156 7.30 -14.07 -2.20
N PRO A 157 7.53 -14.87 -1.14
CA PRO A 157 6.69 -14.82 0.06
C PRO A 157 6.79 -13.49 0.77
N ILE A 158 5.65 -13.04 1.31
CA ILE A 158 5.51 -11.79 2.07
C ILE A 158 5.29 -12.14 3.54
N GLY A 159 6.00 -11.46 4.42
CA GLY A 159 5.80 -11.58 5.87
C GLY A 159 5.07 -10.39 6.47
N ARG A 160 4.41 -10.62 7.60
CA ARG A 160 3.74 -9.57 8.36
C ARG A 160 4.76 -8.58 8.91
N GLY A 161 4.64 -7.31 8.55
CA GLY A 161 5.60 -6.26 8.85
C GLY A 161 6.60 -5.96 7.74
N GLN A 162 6.54 -6.68 6.61
CA GLN A 162 7.38 -6.46 5.44
C GLN A 162 6.84 -5.34 4.54
N ARG A 163 7.74 -4.70 3.79
CA ARG A 163 7.43 -3.77 2.70
C ARG A 163 7.76 -4.44 1.39
N GLU A 164 6.75 -4.83 0.63
CA GLU A 164 6.93 -5.50 -0.65
C GLU A 164 6.33 -4.66 -1.79
N LEU A 165 7.18 -4.22 -2.70
CA LEU A 165 6.78 -3.36 -3.82
C LEU A 165 6.08 -4.16 -4.91
N ILE A 166 4.94 -3.67 -5.40
CA ILE A 166 4.31 -4.18 -6.62
C ILE A 166 4.61 -3.18 -7.74
N ILE A 167 5.35 -3.60 -8.76
CA ILE A 167 5.85 -2.72 -9.81
C ILE A 167 5.59 -3.28 -11.20
N GLY A 168 5.22 -2.42 -12.14
CA GLY A 168 4.98 -2.79 -13.53
C GLY A 168 4.24 -1.70 -14.30
N ASP A 169 4.08 -1.89 -15.60
CA ASP A 169 3.40 -0.94 -16.49
C ASP A 169 1.91 -0.85 -16.21
N ARG A 170 1.23 0.09 -16.85
CA ARG A 170 -0.23 0.24 -16.75
C ARG A 170 -0.93 -1.05 -17.17
N GLN A 171 -2.03 -1.37 -16.47
CA GLN A 171 -2.91 -2.50 -16.80
C GLN A 171 -2.22 -3.87 -16.80
N THR A 172 -1.16 -4.06 -16.03
CA THR A 172 -0.48 -5.36 -15.87
C THR A 172 -1.02 -6.21 -14.73
N GLY A 173 -2.04 -5.75 -14.01
CA GLY A 173 -2.67 -6.51 -12.92
C GLY A 173 -2.17 -6.14 -11.52
N LYS A 174 -1.53 -4.96 -11.31
CA LYS A 174 -1.02 -4.54 -9.99
C LYS A 174 -2.13 -4.42 -8.94
N THR A 175 -3.20 -3.73 -9.30
CA THR A 175 -4.36 -3.52 -8.41
C THR A 175 -5.06 -4.84 -8.10
N GLU A 176 -5.16 -5.74 -9.07
CA GLU A 176 -5.75 -7.07 -8.89
C GLU A 176 -5.00 -7.89 -7.85
N ILE A 177 -3.67 -7.89 -7.86
CA ILE A 177 -2.85 -8.54 -6.82
C ILE A 177 -3.15 -7.99 -5.43
N ALA A 178 -3.26 -6.66 -5.32
CA ALA A 178 -3.59 -6.00 -4.05
C ALA A 178 -4.99 -6.39 -3.56
N VAL A 179 -5.98 -6.42 -4.45
CA VAL A 179 -7.37 -6.81 -4.14
C VAL A 179 -7.45 -8.27 -3.71
N ASP A 180 -6.82 -9.19 -4.45
CA ASP A 180 -6.79 -10.61 -4.11
C ASP A 180 -6.13 -10.83 -2.74
N THR A 181 -5.06 -10.09 -2.45
CA THR A 181 -4.41 -10.14 -1.13
C THR A 181 -5.35 -9.69 -0.01
N ILE A 182 -6.14 -8.62 -0.22
CA ILE A 182 -7.16 -8.18 0.75
C ILE A 182 -8.23 -9.25 0.93
N ILE A 183 -8.78 -9.79 -0.16
CA ILE A 183 -9.83 -10.83 -0.11
C ILE A 183 -9.35 -12.05 0.67
N ASN A 184 -8.08 -12.42 0.51
CA ASN A 184 -7.49 -13.58 1.21
C ASN A 184 -7.32 -13.35 2.71
N GLN A 185 -7.41 -12.10 3.22
CA GLN A 185 -7.31 -11.84 4.66
C GLN A 185 -8.58 -12.17 5.45
N LYS A 186 -9.63 -12.66 4.80
CA LYS A 186 -10.86 -13.08 5.47
C LYS A 186 -10.54 -14.12 6.55
N ASN A 187 -11.01 -13.89 7.77
CA ASN A 187 -10.81 -14.74 8.94
C ASN A 187 -9.35 -14.87 9.45
N THR A 188 -8.40 -14.06 8.95
CA THR A 188 -7.01 -14.07 9.44
C THR A 188 -6.77 -13.10 10.60
N GLY A 189 -7.73 -12.23 10.89
CA GLY A 189 -7.59 -11.16 11.87
C GLY A 189 -6.78 -9.95 11.38
N VAL A 190 -6.31 -9.96 10.14
CA VAL A 190 -5.57 -8.84 9.54
C VAL A 190 -6.55 -7.75 9.11
N ILE A 191 -6.30 -6.53 9.54
CA ILE A 191 -7.05 -5.34 9.10
C ILE A 191 -6.41 -4.81 7.83
N CYS A 192 -7.23 -4.44 6.85
CA CYS A 192 -6.76 -3.94 5.58
C CYS A 192 -7.05 -2.45 5.43
N ILE A 193 -6.09 -1.71 4.88
CA ILE A 193 -6.26 -0.31 4.51
C ILE A 193 -5.83 -0.14 3.06
N TYR A 194 -6.74 0.33 2.22
CA TYR A 194 -6.44 0.61 0.83
C TYR A 194 -6.42 2.13 0.61
N VAL A 195 -5.27 2.65 0.21
CA VAL A 195 -5.10 4.08 -0.07
C VAL A 195 -5.06 4.30 -1.57
N ALA A 196 -6.14 4.85 -2.11
CA ALA A 196 -6.27 5.23 -3.52
C ALA A 196 -5.75 6.65 -3.73
N ILE A 197 -4.66 6.81 -4.47
CA ILE A 197 -3.98 8.09 -4.67
C ILE A 197 -4.10 8.51 -6.14
N GLY A 198 -4.76 9.64 -6.39
CA GLY A 198 -4.92 10.18 -7.74
C GLY A 198 -5.65 9.24 -8.70
N GLN A 199 -6.53 8.37 -8.20
CA GLN A 199 -7.35 7.48 -8.99
C GLN A 199 -8.68 8.13 -9.38
N LYS A 200 -9.32 7.58 -10.42
CA LYS A 200 -10.68 8.01 -10.79
C LYS A 200 -11.68 7.52 -9.74
N SER A 201 -12.62 8.37 -9.34
CA SER A 201 -13.66 8.01 -8.37
C SER A 201 -14.46 6.77 -8.80
N THR A 202 -14.66 6.56 -10.12
CA THR A 202 -15.31 5.36 -10.66
C THR A 202 -14.51 4.09 -10.37
N SER A 203 -13.18 4.15 -10.43
CA SER A 203 -12.31 3.00 -10.11
C SER A 203 -12.37 2.64 -8.63
N VAL A 204 -12.38 3.65 -7.75
CA VAL A 204 -12.53 3.45 -6.30
C VAL A 204 -13.90 2.87 -5.96
N ALA A 205 -14.97 3.32 -6.61
CA ALA A 205 -16.31 2.78 -6.43
C ALA A 205 -16.41 1.32 -6.89
N GLN A 206 -15.77 0.96 -8.01
CA GLN A 206 -15.70 -0.43 -8.50
C GLN A 206 -14.93 -1.31 -7.50
N LEU A 207 -13.79 -0.86 -7.01
CA LEU A 207 -12.99 -1.53 -5.98
C LEU A 207 -13.83 -1.79 -4.71
N ALA A 208 -14.49 -0.75 -4.18
CA ALA A 208 -15.33 -0.88 -3.00
C ALA A 208 -16.47 -1.90 -3.21
N SER A 209 -17.08 -1.89 -4.39
CA SER A 209 -18.14 -2.86 -4.76
C SER A 209 -17.58 -4.28 -4.88
N GLU A 210 -16.36 -4.45 -5.37
CA GLU A 210 -15.69 -5.74 -5.50
C GLU A 210 -15.33 -6.32 -4.13
N LEU A 211 -14.74 -5.52 -3.25
CA LEU A 211 -14.46 -5.90 -1.86
C LEU A 211 -15.75 -6.22 -1.07
N LEU A 212 -16.82 -5.45 -1.31
CA LEU A 212 -18.11 -5.70 -0.67
C LEU A 212 -18.70 -7.06 -1.09
N ARG A 213 -18.68 -7.37 -2.41
CA ARG A 213 -19.17 -8.65 -2.94
C ARG A 213 -18.45 -9.86 -2.37
N ASN A 214 -17.16 -9.71 -2.07
CA ASN A 214 -16.32 -10.76 -1.46
C ASN A 214 -16.36 -10.76 0.08
N GLY A 215 -17.13 -9.85 0.70
CA GLY A 215 -17.19 -9.71 2.16
C GLY A 215 -15.92 -9.15 2.80
N ALA A 216 -15.03 -8.55 2.00
CA ALA A 216 -13.76 -8.01 2.45
C ALA A 216 -13.85 -6.59 3.02
N MET A 217 -14.95 -5.88 2.76
CA MET A 217 -15.18 -4.55 3.34
C MET A 217 -15.32 -4.58 4.86
N GLU A 218 -15.74 -5.68 5.47
CA GLU A 218 -15.94 -5.78 6.93
C GLU A 218 -14.66 -5.50 7.74
N TYR A 219 -13.50 -5.81 7.17
CA TYR A 219 -12.18 -5.58 7.78
C TYR A 219 -11.30 -4.61 6.99
N THR A 220 -11.88 -3.84 6.06
CA THR A 220 -11.14 -2.92 5.18
C THR A 220 -11.59 -1.48 5.33
N ILE A 221 -10.63 -0.56 5.36
CA ILE A 221 -10.83 0.89 5.24
C ILE A 221 -10.30 1.32 3.87
N ILE A 222 -11.07 2.13 3.12
CA ILE A 222 -10.60 2.75 1.89
C ILE A 222 -10.39 4.23 2.14
N VAL A 223 -9.16 4.71 1.93
CA VAL A 223 -8.80 6.13 1.96
C VAL A 223 -8.65 6.59 0.51
N SER A 224 -9.44 7.56 0.09
CA SER A 224 -9.45 8.02 -1.30
C SER A 224 -9.06 9.48 -1.42
N ALA A 225 -8.06 9.77 -2.25
CA ALA A 225 -7.77 11.08 -2.79
C ALA A 225 -7.84 10.98 -4.32
N SER A 226 -8.95 11.45 -4.89
CA SER A 226 -9.23 11.29 -6.32
C SER A 226 -8.32 12.15 -7.19
N ALA A 227 -8.25 11.81 -8.49
CA ALA A 227 -7.48 12.59 -9.47
C ALA A 227 -8.05 14.02 -9.70
N ALA A 228 -9.29 14.27 -9.28
CA ALA A 228 -9.92 15.59 -9.36
C ALA A 228 -9.63 16.47 -8.14
N GLU A 229 -9.16 15.88 -7.05
CA GLU A 229 -8.81 16.61 -5.84
C GLU A 229 -7.43 17.29 -5.97
N SER A 230 -7.22 18.32 -5.15
CA SER A 230 -6.00 19.11 -5.15
C SER A 230 -4.75 18.26 -4.81
N ALA A 231 -3.59 18.70 -5.29
CA ALA A 231 -2.32 18.03 -5.02
C ALA A 231 -2.01 17.86 -3.51
N PRO A 232 -2.30 18.82 -2.62
CA PRO A 232 -2.17 18.65 -1.19
C PRO A 232 -2.94 17.47 -0.62
N LEU A 233 -4.19 17.22 -1.04
CA LEU A 233 -5.00 16.10 -0.57
C LEU A 233 -4.42 14.76 -1.03
N GLN A 234 -3.95 14.68 -2.27
CA GLN A 234 -3.25 13.49 -2.78
C GLN A 234 -1.92 13.24 -2.05
N TYR A 235 -1.22 14.30 -1.66
CA TYR A 235 0.01 14.21 -0.88
C TYR A 235 -0.21 13.66 0.52
N ILE A 236 -1.25 14.08 1.24
CA ILE A 236 -1.47 13.64 2.63
C ILE A 236 -2.13 12.26 2.74
N ALA A 237 -2.86 11.80 1.72
CA ALA A 237 -3.64 10.57 1.76
C ALA A 237 -2.85 9.32 2.24
N PRO A 238 -1.64 9.02 1.75
CA PRO A 238 -0.90 7.85 2.24
C PRO A 238 -0.46 7.98 3.71
N TYR A 239 -0.15 9.18 4.18
CA TYR A 239 0.16 9.42 5.59
C TYR A 239 -1.07 9.26 6.47
N SER A 240 -2.24 9.69 5.99
CA SER A 240 -3.53 9.50 6.68
C SER A 240 -3.85 8.02 6.85
N GLY A 241 -3.72 7.24 5.76
CA GLY A 241 -3.90 5.79 5.82
C GLY A 241 -2.90 5.11 6.76
N CYS A 242 -1.64 5.56 6.74
CA CYS A 242 -0.61 5.05 7.64
C CYS A 242 -0.92 5.34 9.11
N ALA A 243 -1.38 6.56 9.44
CA ALA A 243 -1.80 6.91 10.80
C ALA A 243 -2.98 6.06 11.30
N MET A 244 -3.93 5.73 10.41
CA MET A 244 -5.01 4.80 10.73
C MET A 244 -4.47 3.37 10.97
N ALA A 245 -3.48 2.91 10.18
CA ALA A 245 -2.83 1.62 10.36
C ALA A 245 -2.11 1.52 11.70
N GLU A 246 -1.39 2.55 12.10
CA GLU A 246 -0.68 2.61 13.37
C GLU A 246 -1.60 2.51 14.58
N TYR A 247 -2.81 3.08 14.50
CA TYR A 247 -3.82 2.94 15.56
C TYR A 247 -4.12 1.46 15.86
N PHE A 248 -4.27 0.65 14.83
CA PHE A 248 -4.55 -0.78 15.01
C PHE A 248 -3.29 -1.57 15.42
N ARG A 249 -2.12 -1.22 14.87
CA ARG A 249 -0.85 -1.85 15.26
C ARG A 249 -0.58 -1.67 16.75
N GLU A 250 -0.81 -0.47 17.31
CA GLU A 250 -0.61 -0.18 18.74
C GLU A 250 -1.57 -0.96 19.65
N GLN A 251 -2.65 -1.51 19.09
CA GLN A 251 -3.52 -2.45 19.78
C GLN A 251 -3.07 -3.92 19.64
N GLY A 252 -1.87 -4.16 19.10
CA GLY A 252 -1.34 -5.50 18.86
C GLY A 252 -1.97 -6.22 17.66
N LYS A 253 -2.67 -5.51 16.76
CA LYS A 253 -3.28 -6.08 15.56
C LYS A 253 -2.31 -6.04 14.38
N ASP A 254 -2.46 -6.98 13.46
CA ASP A 254 -1.76 -6.97 12.19
C ASP A 254 -2.55 -6.19 11.15
N VAL A 255 -1.85 -5.34 10.40
CA VAL A 255 -2.44 -4.47 9.37
C VAL A 255 -1.74 -4.68 8.03
N LEU A 256 -2.52 -4.79 6.98
CA LEU A 256 -2.08 -4.72 5.59
C LEU A 256 -2.45 -3.34 5.03
N ILE A 257 -1.47 -2.57 4.60
CA ILE A 257 -1.71 -1.29 3.94
C ILE A 257 -1.23 -1.31 2.49
N ILE A 258 -2.09 -0.87 1.58
CA ILE A 258 -1.81 -0.78 0.15
C ILE A 258 -1.79 0.68 -0.26
N TYR A 259 -0.75 1.11 -0.98
CA TYR A 259 -0.65 2.45 -1.53
C TYR A 259 -0.74 2.39 -3.06
N ASP A 260 -1.90 2.66 -3.62
CA ASP A 260 -2.18 2.59 -5.06
C ASP A 260 -2.46 3.99 -5.65
N ASP A 261 -1.46 4.72 -6.22
CA ASP A 261 -0.06 4.35 -6.34
C ASP A 261 0.88 5.47 -5.86
N LEU A 262 2.09 5.10 -5.46
CA LEU A 262 3.10 6.06 -5.02
C LEU A 262 3.75 6.84 -6.17
N SER A 263 3.58 6.43 -7.43
CA SER A 263 4.01 7.23 -8.58
C SER A 263 3.19 8.53 -8.67
N LYS A 264 1.87 8.44 -8.49
CA LYS A 264 0.99 9.62 -8.44
C LYS A 264 1.22 10.46 -7.18
N HIS A 265 1.51 9.81 -6.05
CA HIS A 265 1.92 10.51 -4.84
C HIS A 265 3.15 11.39 -5.08
N ALA A 266 4.18 10.85 -5.73
CA ALA A 266 5.37 11.62 -6.09
C ALA A 266 5.04 12.78 -7.06
N VAL A 267 4.16 12.58 -8.03
CA VAL A 267 3.70 13.64 -8.96
C VAL A 267 2.97 14.74 -8.21
N ALA A 268 2.08 14.40 -7.27
CA ALA A 268 1.39 15.38 -6.43
C ALA A 268 2.39 16.20 -5.59
N TYR A 269 3.38 15.53 -5.00
CA TYR A 269 4.43 16.20 -4.23
C TYR A 269 5.32 17.09 -5.09
N ARG A 270 5.63 16.68 -6.32
CA ARG A 270 6.34 17.51 -7.30
C ARG A 270 5.55 18.77 -7.64
N ALA A 271 4.25 18.63 -7.93
CA ALA A 271 3.38 19.77 -8.21
C ALA A 271 3.35 20.74 -7.03
N LEU A 272 3.12 20.25 -5.82
CA LEU A 272 3.14 21.03 -4.59
C LEU A 272 4.47 21.77 -4.39
N SER A 273 5.59 21.08 -4.57
CA SER A 273 6.94 21.63 -4.38
C SER A 273 7.27 22.72 -5.39
N LEU A 274 6.85 22.58 -6.64
CA LEU A 274 7.04 23.60 -7.68
C LEU A 274 6.19 24.85 -7.40
N LEU A 275 4.96 24.66 -6.91
CA LEU A 275 4.06 25.77 -6.56
C LEU A 275 4.61 26.62 -5.38
N ILE A 276 5.22 25.99 -4.38
CA ILE A 276 5.91 26.68 -3.29
C ILE A 276 7.35 27.11 -3.65
N ARG A 277 7.74 26.96 -4.92
CA ARG A 277 9.04 27.38 -5.49
C ARG A 277 10.26 26.69 -4.88
N ARG A 278 10.13 25.45 -4.43
CA ARG A 278 11.30 24.63 -4.09
C ARG A 278 12.12 24.34 -5.35
N PRO A 279 13.45 24.39 -5.29
CA PRO A 279 14.28 24.11 -6.47
C PRO A 279 14.08 22.68 -6.96
N PRO A 280 13.81 22.48 -8.27
CA PRO A 280 13.66 21.14 -8.84
C PRO A 280 15.00 20.44 -9.02
N GLY A 281 15.00 19.11 -8.81
CA GLY A 281 16.10 18.21 -9.12
C GLY A 281 15.81 17.35 -10.35
N ARG A 282 16.24 16.08 -10.32
CA ARG A 282 16.05 15.12 -11.41
C ARG A 282 14.56 14.96 -11.73
N GLU A 283 14.18 14.97 -13.00
CA GLU A 283 12.81 14.87 -13.51
C GLU A 283 11.84 15.89 -12.86
N ALA A 284 12.39 17.05 -12.48
CA ALA A 284 11.69 18.13 -11.76
C ALA A 284 11.15 17.74 -10.37
N TYR A 285 11.51 16.60 -9.81
CA TYR A 285 11.21 16.26 -8.44
C TYR A 285 12.07 17.08 -7.47
N PRO A 286 11.54 17.44 -6.28
CA PRO A 286 12.34 18.08 -5.24
C PRO A 286 13.42 17.11 -4.71
N GLY A 287 14.49 17.66 -4.15
CA GLY A 287 15.63 16.86 -3.66
C GLY A 287 15.29 15.88 -2.52
N ASP A 288 14.20 16.10 -1.83
CA ASP A 288 13.72 15.31 -0.69
C ASP A 288 12.66 14.25 -1.08
N VAL A 289 12.45 13.98 -2.37
CA VAL A 289 11.45 12.98 -2.80
C VAL A 289 11.77 11.55 -2.31
N PHE A 290 13.05 11.22 -2.12
CA PHE A 290 13.43 9.96 -1.48
C PHE A 290 12.88 9.90 -0.04
N TYR A 291 13.07 10.98 0.72
CA TYR A 291 12.59 11.09 2.09
C TYR A 291 11.06 11.05 2.19
N LEU A 292 10.35 11.57 1.19
CA LEU A 292 8.89 11.46 1.09
C LEU A 292 8.41 10.03 1.25
N HIS A 293 8.99 9.09 0.50
CA HIS A 293 8.58 7.69 0.53
C HIS A 293 9.25 6.90 1.66
N SER A 294 10.50 7.20 2.01
CA SER A 294 11.20 6.48 3.07
C SER A 294 10.57 6.72 4.44
N ARG A 295 10.23 7.96 4.80
CA ARG A 295 9.56 8.26 6.08
C ARG A 295 8.15 7.65 6.19
N LEU A 296 7.46 7.43 5.05
CA LEU A 296 6.19 6.73 5.01
C LEU A 296 6.37 5.22 5.20
N LEU A 297 7.24 4.61 4.38
CA LEU A 297 7.39 3.16 4.31
C LEU A 297 8.15 2.59 5.51
N GLU A 298 9.05 3.36 6.14
CA GLU A 298 9.73 2.93 7.37
C GLU A 298 8.78 2.77 8.58
N ARG A 299 7.58 3.36 8.53
CA ARG A 299 6.54 3.18 9.55
C ARG A 299 5.92 1.77 9.50
N ALA A 300 6.04 1.08 8.36
CA ALA A 300 5.67 -0.33 8.22
C ALA A 300 6.75 -1.22 8.82
N ALA A 301 6.38 -1.97 9.85
CA ALA A 301 7.29 -2.84 10.60
C ALA A 301 6.49 -3.86 11.41
N CYS A 302 7.15 -4.94 11.82
CA CYS A 302 6.71 -5.80 12.91
C CYS A 302 7.28 -5.23 14.22
N VAL A 303 6.43 -5.04 15.22
CA VAL A 303 6.79 -4.47 16.52
C VAL A 303 6.82 -5.57 17.59
N ALA A 304 7.86 -5.57 18.41
CA ALA A 304 8.01 -6.55 19.48
C ALA A 304 6.90 -6.44 20.52
N LYS A 305 6.53 -7.56 21.12
CA LYS A 305 5.42 -7.65 22.09
C LYS A 305 5.58 -6.71 23.29
N GLU A 306 6.82 -6.45 23.69
CA GLU A 306 7.17 -5.53 24.79
C GLU A 306 6.78 -4.07 24.48
N TYR A 307 6.67 -3.73 23.19
CA TYR A 307 6.29 -2.40 22.70
C TYR A 307 4.89 -2.35 22.10
N GLY A 308 4.01 -3.30 22.48
CA GLY A 308 2.62 -3.37 22.07
C GLY A 308 2.32 -4.48 21.06
N GLY A 309 3.32 -5.01 20.38
CA GLY A 309 3.13 -6.03 19.33
C GLY A 309 2.47 -5.49 18.08
N GLY A 310 1.96 -6.40 17.24
CA GLY A 310 1.31 -6.05 15.97
C GLY A 310 2.29 -5.72 14.85
N SER A 311 1.75 -5.63 13.65
CA SER A 311 2.55 -5.33 12.47
C SER A 311 1.80 -4.46 11.46
N ILE A 312 2.56 -3.73 10.64
CA ILE A 312 2.06 -3.09 9.42
C ILE A 312 2.85 -3.63 8.26
N THR A 313 2.18 -4.37 7.38
CA THR A 313 2.73 -4.85 6.10
C THR A 313 2.33 -3.86 5.02
N ALA A 314 3.30 -3.31 4.29
CA ALA A 314 3.05 -2.34 3.24
C ALA A 314 3.23 -2.95 1.86
N LEU A 315 2.24 -2.77 1.00
CA LEU A 315 2.30 -3.09 -0.43
C LEU A 315 2.19 -1.77 -1.23
N PRO A 316 3.28 -1.02 -1.38
CA PRO A 316 3.31 0.12 -2.30
C PRO A 316 3.22 -0.37 -3.74
N ILE A 317 2.49 0.39 -4.56
CA ILE A 317 2.39 0.17 -6.00
C ILE A 317 3.13 1.29 -6.72
N ILE A 318 3.97 0.91 -7.69
CA ILE A 318 4.66 1.83 -8.59
C ILE A 318 4.30 1.49 -10.03
N GLU A 319 3.98 2.51 -10.80
CA GLU A 319 3.75 2.41 -12.24
C GLU A 319 5.02 2.74 -13.01
N THR A 320 5.43 1.82 -13.88
CA THR A 320 6.54 2.03 -14.82
C THR A 320 6.02 2.42 -16.21
N GLN A 321 6.92 2.89 -17.07
CA GLN A 321 6.67 3.13 -18.47
C GLN A 321 7.63 2.25 -19.28
N ALA A 322 7.08 1.41 -20.16
CA ALA A 322 7.86 0.47 -20.99
C ALA A 322 8.82 -0.42 -20.18
N GLY A 323 8.43 -0.82 -18.98
CA GLY A 323 9.23 -1.68 -18.10
C GLY A 323 10.48 -1.01 -17.50
N ASP A 324 10.63 0.32 -17.62
CA ASP A 324 11.82 1.02 -17.11
C ASP A 324 11.83 1.13 -15.58
N VAL A 325 12.52 0.21 -14.94
CA VAL A 325 12.77 0.22 -13.49
C VAL A 325 13.92 1.13 -13.07
N SER A 326 14.68 1.68 -14.03
CA SER A 326 15.81 2.58 -13.77
C SER A 326 15.40 4.05 -13.63
N ALA A 327 14.13 4.37 -13.89
CA ALA A 327 13.55 5.68 -13.66
C ALA A 327 13.67 6.11 -12.19
N TYR A 328 13.57 7.41 -11.93
CA TYR A 328 13.94 7.98 -10.63
C TYR A 328 13.07 7.45 -9.47
N ILE A 329 11.75 7.50 -9.61
CA ILE A 329 10.85 7.05 -8.53
C ILE A 329 10.89 5.52 -8.33
N PRO A 330 10.82 4.66 -9.36
CA PRO A 330 11.02 3.23 -9.21
C PRO A 330 12.29 2.87 -8.45
N THR A 331 13.44 3.41 -8.85
CA THR A 331 14.74 3.15 -8.21
C THR A 331 14.73 3.50 -6.72
N ASN A 332 14.14 4.64 -6.36
CA ASN A 332 14.03 5.07 -4.97
C ASN A 332 13.20 4.08 -4.16
N VAL A 333 12.02 3.70 -4.63
CA VAL A 333 11.13 2.82 -3.87
C VAL A 333 11.67 1.38 -3.78
N ILE A 334 12.30 0.86 -4.83
CA ILE A 334 13.00 -0.44 -4.79
C ILE A 334 14.07 -0.46 -3.68
N SER A 335 14.79 0.65 -3.49
CA SER A 335 15.82 0.73 -2.45
C SER A 335 15.27 0.82 -1.02
N ILE A 336 14.05 1.36 -0.85
CA ILE A 336 13.39 1.52 0.46
C ILE A 336 12.72 0.20 0.89
N THR A 337 12.20 -0.58 -0.07
CA THR A 337 11.42 -1.78 0.21
C THR A 337 12.27 -3.02 0.45
N ASP A 338 11.67 -4.04 1.07
CA ASP A 338 12.30 -5.33 1.40
C ASP A 338 12.19 -6.36 0.25
N GLY A 339 11.81 -5.91 -0.92
CA GLY A 339 11.66 -6.70 -2.12
C GLY A 339 10.68 -6.09 -3.10
N GLN A 340 10.53 -6.73 -4.26
CA GLN A 340 9.62 -6.31 -5.30
C GLN A 340 9.00 -7.48 -6.05
N ILE A 341 7.73 -7.33 -6.41
CA ILE A 341 6.98 -8.18 -7.33
C ILE A 341 6.88 -7.42 -8.66
N PHE A 342 7.58 -7.89 -9.66
CA PHE A 342 7.64 -7.25 -10.97
C PHE A 342 6.62 -7.89 -11.92
N LEU A 343 5.72 -7.07 -12.47
CA LEU A 343 4.75 -7.49 -13.48
C LEU A 343 5.22 -7.04 -14.87
N GLU A 344 5.22 -7.99 -15.78
CA GLU A 344 5.75 -7.82 -17.14
C GLU A 344 4.62 -7.79 -18.16
N THR A 345 4.64 -6.77 -19.03
CA THR A 345 3.62 -6.57 -20.06
C THR A 345 3.57 -7.72 -21.07
N GLU A 346 4.73 -8.31 -21.40
CA GLU A 346 4.80 -9.44 -22.34
C GLU A 346 4.11 -10.69 -21.79
N LEU A 347 4.28 -10.98 -20.49
CA LEU A 347 3.57 -12.08 -19.83
C LEU A 347 2.06 -11.84 -19.82
N PHE A 348 1.63 -10.61 -19.54
CA PHE A 348 0.22 -10.25 -19.57
C PHE A 348 -0.39 -10.45 -20.96
N HIS A 349 0.27 -9.99 -22.02
CA HIS A 349 -0.20 -10.15 -23.40
C HIS A 349 -0.18 -11.60 -23.88
N SER A 350 0.71 -12.44 -23.32
CA SER A 350 0.75 -13.89 -23.61
C SER A 350 -0.30 -14.69 -22.83
N GLY A 351 -1.13 -14.02 -22.01
CA GLY A 351 -2.20 -14.67 -21.24
C GLY A 351 -1.72 -15.38 -19.97
N ILE A 352 -0.50 -15.04 -19.50
CA ILE A 352 0.02 -15.52 -18.20
C ILE A 352 -0.43 -14.52 -17.14
N MET A 353 -1.40 -14.90 -16.33
CA MET A 353 -1.93 -14.07 -15.26
C MET A 353 -1.94 -14.82 -13.92
N PRO A 354 -1.42 -14.18 -12.82
CA PRO A 354 -0.81 -12.85 -12.78
C PRO A 354 0.52 -12.82 -13.57
N ALA A 355 0.78 -11.65 -14.18
CA ALA A 355 1.92 -11.47 -15.10
C ALA A 355 3.26 -11.25 -14.35
N ILE A 356 3.49 -12.03 -13.31
CA ILE A 356 4.66 -11.93 -12.43
C ILE A 356 5.87 -12.56 -13.10
N ASN A 357 6.97 -11.81 -13.14
CA ASN A 357 8.27 -12.33 -13.55
C ASN A 357 9.09 -12.73 -12.32
N PRO A 358 9.21 -14.04 -12.01
CA PRO A 358 9.93 -14.50 -10.81
C PRO A 358 11.45 -14.29 -10.90
N GLY A 359 12.00 -14.13 -12.11
CA GLY A 359 13.43 -13.93 -12.33
C GLY A 359 13.97 -12.65 -11.73
N ILE A 360 13.20 -11.56 -11.84
CA ILE A 360 13.55 -10.22 -11.34
C ILE A 360 12.76 -9.81 -10.10
N SER A 361 11.80 -10.62 -9.68
CA SER A 361 11.08 -10.42 -8.43
C SER A 361 11.86 -11.04 -7.26
N VAL A 362 11.90 -10.33 -6.14
CA VAL A 362 12.70 -10.71 -4.96
C VAL A 362 11.92 -10.41 -3.68
N SER A 363 11.92 -11.34 -2.73
CA SER A 363 11.59 -11.08 -1.33
C SER A 363 12.85 -11.26 -0.49
N ARG A 364 13.28 -10.22 0.23
CA ARG A 364 14.45 -10.29 1.11
C ARG A 364 14.19 -11.06 2.39
N VAL A 365 12.93 -11.20 2.80
CA VAL A 365 12.51 -12.03 3.93
C VAL A 365 12.53 -13.52 3.51
N GLY A 366 12.07 -13.81 2.30
CA GLY A 366 12.13 -15.13 1.69
C GLY A 366 11.48 -16.23 2.56
N GLY A 367 12.10 -17.38 2.61
CA GLY A 367 11.57 -18.57 3.30
C GLY A 367 11.36 -18.44 4.81
N SER A 368 11.79 -17.32 5.45
CA SER A 368 11.44 -17.01 6.84
C SER A 368 9.97 -16.64 6.99
N ALA A 369 9.35 -16.12 5.93
CA ALA A 369 7.94 -15.79 5.84
C ALA A 369 7.11 -16.88 5.11
N GLN A 370 7.53 -18.14 5.15
CA GLN A 370 6.77 -19.25 4.58
C GLN A 370 6.42 -20.28 5.66
N LEU A 371 5.23 -20.88 5.52
CA LEU A 371 4.88 -22.07 6.29
C LEU A 371 5.80 -23.22 5.89
N LYS A 372 6.08 -24.15 6.82
CA LYS A 372 7.01 -25.28 6.61
C LYS A 372 6.69 -26.09 5.34
N GLY A 373 5.41 -26.37 5.10
CA GLY A 373 4.96 -27.10 3.91
C GLY A 373 5.30 -26.35 2.63
N MET A 374 4.96 -25.07 2.54
CA MET A 374 5.28 -24.26 1.36
C MET A 374 6.79 -24.15 1.14
N LYS A 375 7.55 -23.85 2.19
CA LYS A 375 9.02 -23.75 2.11
C LYS A 375 9.67 -25.03 1.58
N LYS A 376 9.16 -26.20 1.98
CA LYS A 376 9.69 -27.48 1.54
C LYS A 376 9.39 -27.78 0.07
N VAL A 377 8.14 -27.51 -0.36
CA VAL A 377 7.71 -27.85 -1.72
C VAL A 377 8.14 -26.81 -2.77
N SER A 378 8.28 -25.55 -2.40
CA SER A 378 8.59 -24.46 -3.35
C SER A 378 10.09 -24.22 -3.55
N GLY A 379 10.95 -24.90 -2.82
CA GLY A 379 12.40 -24.62 -2.80
C GLY A 379 13.05 -24.64 -4.18
N GLU A 380 12.64 -25.55 -5.06
CA GLU A 380 13.16 -25.70 -6.42
C GLU A 380 12.32 -24.97 -7.49
N LEU A 381 11.09 -24.55 -7.15
CA LEU A 381 10.13 -24.03 -8.13
C LEU A 381 10.66 -22.83 -8.91
N LYS A 382 11.26 -21.88 -8.20
CA LYS A 382 11.82 -20.65 -8.80
C LYS A 382 12.96 -20.97 -9.77
N LEU A 383 13.82 -21.94 -9.41
CA LEU A 383 14.93 -22.39 -10.26
C LEU A 383 14.41 -23.08 -11.52
N LEU A 384 13.46 -24.01 -11.37
CA LEU A 384 12.84 -24.73 -12.50
C LEU A 384 12.14 -23.76 -13.46
N TYR A 385 11.40 -22.79 -12.92
CA TYR A 385 10.76 -21.77 -13.73
C TYR A 385 11.78 -20.92 -14.49
N SER A 386 12.86 -20.49 -13.84
CA SER A 386 13.91 -19.68 -14.49
C SER A 386 14.62 -20.46 -15.60
N GLN A 387 14.95 -21.74 -15.37
CA GLN A 387 15.53 -22.63 -16.38
C GLN A 387 14.59 -22.81 -17.58
N TYR A 388 13.29 -22.99 -17.32
CA TYR A 388 12.30 -23.07 -18.39
C TYR A 388 12.29 -21.80 -19.25
N ARG A 389 12.31 -20.61 -18.65
CA ARG A 389 12.29 -19.33 -19.39
C ARG A 389 13.53 -19.18 -20.29
N GLU A 390 14.69 -19.58 -19.79
CA GLU A 390 15.92 -19.59 -20.58
C GLU A 390 15.82 -20.57 -21.75
N LEU A 391 15.41 -21.81 -21.50
CA LEU A 391 15.24 -22.82 -22.53
C LEU A 391 14.16 -22.44 -23.56
N GLN A 392 13.07 -21.81 -23.14
CA GLN A 392 12.00 -21.33 -24.03
C GLN A 392 12.56 -20.30 -25.04
N ALA A 393 13.41 -19.38 -24.58
CA ALA A 393 14.03 -18.42 -25.48
C ALA A 393 14.94 -19.09 -26.51
N PHE A 394 15.71 -20.11 -26.12
CA PHE A 394 16.56 -20.87 -27.01
C PHE A 394 15.78 -21.78 -27.98
N SER A 395 14.66 -22.36 -27.54
CA SER A 395 13.87 -23.28 -28.35
C SER A 395 13.25 -22.63 -29.59
N GLN A 396 13.08 -21.33 -29.58
CA GLN A 396 12.60 -20.57 -30.74
C GLN A 396 13.60 -20.52 -31.90
N PHE A 397 14.88 -20.81 -31.64
CA PHE A 397 15.97 -20.72 -32.63
C PHE A 397 16.54 -22.08 -33.07
N GLY A 398 16.16 -23.20 -32.42
CA GLY A 398 16.72 -24.52 -32.67
C GLY A 398 15.68 -25.59 -32.99
N SER A 399 15.91 -26.39 -34.06
CA SER A 399 14.98 -27.45 -34.50
C SER A 399 15.21 -28.82 -33.84
N ASP A 400 16.38 -29.08 -33.28
CA ASP A 400 16.76 -30.40 -32.71
C ASP A 400 17.10 -30.26 -31.21
N LEU A 401 16.07 -30.40 -30.36
CA LEU A 401 16.24 -30.46 -28.92
C LEU A 401 16.41 -31.94 -28.50
N ASP A 402 17.34 -32.18 -27.58
CA ASP A 402 17.51 -33.50 -26.97
C ASP A 402 16.33 -33.89 -26.06
N ALA A 403 16.25 -35.15 -25.66
CA ALA A 403 15.14 -35.68 -24.88
C ALA A 403 15.03 -35.01 -23.48
N ASP A 404 16.17 -34.69 -22.84
CA ASP A 404 16.21 -34.05 -21.52
C ASP A 404 15.69 -32.60 -21.59
N THR A 405 16.13 -31.83 -22.58
CA THR A 405 15.63 -30.46 -22.83
C THR A 405 14.13 -30.43 -23.12
N LYS A 406 13.62 -31.40 -23.90
CA LYS A 406 12.19 -31.56 -24.16
C LYS A 406 11.40 -31.85 -22.87
N ALA A 407 11.92 -32.70 -22.00
CA ALA A 407 11.29 -33.03 -20.71
C ALA A 407 11.24 -31.79 -19.79
N ARG A 408 12.33 -31.02 -19.72
CA ARG A 408 12.38 -29.77 -18.93
C ARG A 408 11.43 -28.70 -19.47
N LEU A 409 11.31 -28.57 -20.78
CA LEU A 409 10.32 -27.67 -21.39
C LEU A 409 8.89 -28.10 -21.06
N ALA A 410 8.57 -29.36 -21.17
CA ALA A 410 7.26 -29.89 -20.84
C ALA A 410 6.90 -29.75 -19.36
N LEU A 411 7.86 -29.88 -18.45
CA LEU A 411 7.68 -29.60 -17.03
C LEU A 411 7.43 -28.09 -16.81
N GLY A 412 8.24 -27.24 -17.44
CA GLY A 412 8.12 -25.79 -17.33
C GLY A 412 6.79 -25.26 -17.84
N GLU A 413 6.25 -25.79 -18.95
CA GLU A 413 4.91 -25.43 -19.45
C GLU A 413 3.83 -25.74 -18.41
N ARG A 414 3.92 -26.89 -17.73
CA ARG A 414 2.98 -27.26 -16.66
C ARG A 414 3.13 -26.39 -15.43
N ILE A 415 4.37 -26.03 -15.06
CA ILE A 415 4.62 -25.07 -13.96
C ILE A 415 3.94 -23.72 -14.28
N VAL A 416 4.13 -23.20 -15.49
CA VAL A 416 3.49 -21.94 -15.91
C VAL A 416 1.96 -22.04 -15.82
N GLU A 417 1.39 -23.15 -16.30
CA GLU A 417 -0.06 -23.36 -16.28
C GLU A 417 -0.60 -23.48 -14.85
N VAL A 418 0.09 -24.21 -13.96
CA VAL A 418 -0.26 -24.30 -12.54
C VAL A 418 -0.21 -22.94 -11.87
N LEU A 419 0.75 -22.07 -12.20
CA LEU A 419 0.90 -20.75 -11.59
C LEU A 419 -0.13 -19.73 -12.09
N LYS A 420 -0.80 -19.99 -13.21
CA LYS A 420 -1.89 -19.13 -13.66
C LYS A 420 -3.05 -19.16 -12.66
N GLN A 421 -3.65 -18.01 -12.45
CA GLN A 421 -4.76 -17.81 -11.52
C GLN A 421 -5.64 -16.68 -11.97
N GLY A 422 -6.96 -16.86 -11.89
CA GLY A 422 -7.93 -15.81 -12.16
C GLY A 422 -7.97 -14.78 -11.03
N LYS A 423 -8.49 -13.60 -11.32
CA LYS A 423 -8.74 -12.57 -10.31
C LYS A 423 -9.89 -12.98 -9.37
N ASN A 424 -9.86 -12.46 -8.15
CA ASN A 424 -10.86 -12.72 -7.09
C ASN A 424 -11.02 -14.20 -6.73
N THR A 425 -9.97 -14.97 -6.92
CA THR A 425 -9.95 -16.40 -6.60
C THR A 425 -8.73 -16.77 -5.77
N PRO A 426 -8.54 -16.16 -4.59
CA PRO A 426 -7.43 -16.53 -3.72
C PRO A 426 -7.55 -18.00 -3.31
N ILE A 427 -6.41 -18.69 -3.29
CA ILE A 427 -6.32 -20.14 -3.03
C ILE A 427 -5.72 -20.36 -1.66
N ARG A 428 -6.32 -21.26 -0.88
CA ARG A 428 -5.85 -21.67 0.44
C ARG A 428 -4.44 -22.24 0.35
N VAL A 429 -3.58 -21.89 1.30
CA VAL A 429 -2.16 -22.28 1.26
C VAL A 429 -1.95 -23.80 1.24
N GLY A 430 -2.79 -24.59 1.91
CA GLY A 430 -2.71 -26.06 1.84
C GLY A 430 -2.95 -26.59 0.42
N CYS A 431 -3.91 -26.02 -0.30
CA CYS A 431 -4.16 -26.34 -1.70
C CYS A 431 -3.00 -25.92 -2.61
N GLN A 432 -2.40 -24.75 -2.35
CA GLN A 432 -1.21 -24.29 -3.07
C GLN A 432 -0.03 -25.26 -2.86
N VAL A 433 0.23 -25.70 -1.63
CA VAL A 433 1.26 -26.70 -1.30
C VAL A 433 1.04 -27.98 -2.08
N ALA A 434 -0.20 -28.48 -2.14
CA ALA A 434 -0.54 -29.72 -2.82
C ALA A 434 -0.28 -29.65 -4.33
N ILE A 435 -0.72 -28.59 -5.01
CA ILE A 435 -0.54 -28.49 -6.47
C ILE A 435 0.90 -28.21 -6.87
N VAL A 436 1.65 -27.41 -6.08
CA VAL A 436 3.07 -27.18 -6.29
C VAL A 436 3.85 -28.48 -6.09
N TYR A 437 3.52 -29.25 -5.05
CA TYR A 437 4.11 -30.57 -4.83
C TYR A 437 3.82 -31.52 -6.01
N ALA A 438 2.58 -31.52 -6.50
CA ALA A 438 2.16 -32.38 -7.60
C ALA A 438 2.95 -32.09 -8.90
N VAL A 439 3.13 -30.81 -9.26
CA VAL A 439 3.85 -30.47 -10.50
C VAL A 439 5.34 -30.78 -10.41
N ILE A 440 5.98 -30.48 -9.27
CA ILE A 440 7.42 -30.69 -9.10
C ILE A 440 7.76 -32.20 -9.05
N ASN A 441 6.89 -33.03 -8.45
CA ASN A 441 7.14 -34.48 -8.30
C ASN A 441 6.57 -35.31 -9.44
N GLY A 442 6.24 -34.74 -10.59
CA GLY A 442 5.86 -35.43 -11.81
C GLY A 442 4.46 -36.06 -11.85
N PHE A 443 3.58 -35.72 -10.87
CA PHE A 443 2.18 -36.21 -10.88
C PHE A 443 1.37 -35.63 -12.04
N LEU A 444 1.83 -34.53 -12.64
CA LEU A 444 1.20 -33.89 -13.80
C LEU A 444 1.82 -34.32 -15.15
N ASP A 445 2.84 -35.19 -15.19
CA ASP A 445 3.55 -35.53 -16.43
C ASP A 445 2.65 -36.13 -17.51
N LYS A 446 1.61 -36.86 -17.11
CA LYS A 446 0.64 -37.46 -18.00
C LYS A 446 -0.58 -36.56 -18.29
N VAL A 447 -0.68 -35.42 -17.59
CA VAL A 447 -1.79 -34.48 -17.77
C VAL A 447 -1.45 -33.53 -18.92
N ALA A 448 -2.32 -33.38 -19.89
CA ALA A 448 -2.12 -32.43 -20.96
C ALA A 448 -2.20 -30.99 -20.38
N VAL A 449 -1.39 -30.07 -20.89
CA VAL A 449 -1.30 -28.68 -20.37
C VAL A 449 -2.67 -28.01 -20.29
N LYS A 450 -3.54 -28.20 -21.29
CA LYS A 450 -4.91 -27.67 -21.32
C LYS A 450 -5.82 -28.20 -20.20
N ASP A 451 -5.51 -29.36 -19.65
CA ASP A 451 -6.31 -30.07 -18.65
C ASP A 451 -5.82 -29.84 -17.21
N VAL A 452 -4.70 -29.10 -17.04
CA VAL A 452 -4.08 -28.80 -15.72
C VAL A 452 -5.06 -28.10 -14.78
N HIS A 453 -5.81 -27.13 -15.25
CA HIS A 453 -6.81 -26.44 -14.41
C HIS A 453 -7.96 -27.33 -13.96
N GLU A 454 -8.35 -28.30 -14.80
CA GLU A 454 -9.40 -29.27 -14.42
C GLU A 454 -8.87 -30.25 -13.37
N TYR A 455 -7.62 -30.69 -13.54
CA TYR A 455 -6.91 -31.48 -12.52
C TYR A 455 -6.82 -30.73 -11.19
N GLU A 456 -6.42 -29.44 -11.23
CA GLU A 456 -6.33 -28.58 -10.05
C GLU A 456 -7.67 -28.48 -9.30
N LYS A 457 -8.77 -28.22 -10.01
CA LYS A 457 -10.12 -28.17 -9.41
C LYS A 457 -10.51 -29.47 -8.72
N ARG A 458 -10.25 -30.61 -9.38
CA ARG A 458 -10.53 -31.94 -8.79
C ARG A 458 -9.68 -32.20 -7.56
N LEU A 459 -8.39 -31.83 -7.59
CA LEU A 459 -7.50 -31.96 -6.45
C LEU A 459 -7.99 -31.14 -5.25
N PHE A 460 -8.32 -29.88 -5.48
CA PHE A 460 -8.80 -29.00 -4.41
C PHE A 460 -10.13 -29.48 -3.83
N ALA A 461 -11.07 -29.88 -4.66
CA ALA A 461 -12.32 -30.46 -4.20
C ALA A 461 -12.11 -31.73 -3.36
N LYS A 462 -11.20 -32.61 -3.76
CA LYS A 462 -10.86 -33.83 -3.01
C LYS A 462 -10.22 -33.49 -1.66
N LEU A 463 -9.27 -32.55 -1.62
CA LEU A 463 -8.62 -32.10 -0.38
C LEU A 463 -9.62 -31.47 0.59
N GLU A 464 -10.54 -30.64 0.10
CA GLU A 464 -11.52 -29.98 0.93
C GLU A 464 -12.59 -30.93 1.48
N ASN A 465 -13.04 -31.89 0.69
CA ASN A 465 -14.10 -32.81 1.08
C ASN A 465 -13.59 -34.01 1.89
N GLU A 466 -12.41 -34.55 1.56
CA GLU A 466 -11.93 -35.82 2.12
C GLU A 466 -10.74 -35.63 3.06
N ASN A 467 -9.92 -34.58 2.87
CA ASN A 467 -8.66 -34.38 3.59
C ASN A 467 -8.62 -33.03 4.33
N GLY A 468 -9.75 -32.53 4.80
CA GLY A 468 -9.82 -31.26 5.53
C GLY A 468 -8.93 -31.18 6.78
N ALA A 469 -8.68 -32.30 7.45
CA ALA A 469 -7.77 -32.37 8.58
C ALA A 469 -6.30 -32.12 8.14
N TRP A 470 -5.88 -32.67 6.99
CA TRP A 470 -4.58 -32.40 6.41
C TRP A 470 -4.41 -30.92 6.07
N LEU A 471 -5.40 -30.32 5.39
CA LEU A 471 -5.39 -28.89 5.09
C LEU A 471 -5.21 -28.04 6.36
N GLY A 472 -5.94 -28.38 7.42
CA GLY A 472 -5.86 -27.65 8.70
C GLY A 472 -4.47 -27.75 9.35
N ARG A 473 -3.80 -28.91 9.27
CA ARG A 473 -2.42 -29.07 9.78
C ARG A 473 -1.43 -28.20 8.99
N ILE A 474 -1.51 -28.23 7.65
CA ILE A 474 -0.62 -27.45 6.78
C ILE A 474 -0.80 -25.94 7.04
N GLU A 475 -2.03 -25.49 7.14
CA GLU A 475 -2.37 -24.08 7.42
C GLU A 475 -1.93 -23.63 8.82
N ALA A 476 -1.91 -24.55 9.79
CA ALA A 476 -1.35 -24.32 11.12
C ALA A 476 0.19 -24.34 11.15
N GLY A 477 0.84 -24.56 10.02
CA GLY A 477 2.31 -24.55 9.89
C GLY A 477 3.00 -25.87 10.17
N TYR A 478 2.24 -26.97 10.32
CA TYR A 478 2.79 -28.32 10.47
C TYR A 478 3.00 -28.94 9.08
N TYR A 479 4.13 -29.61 8.90
CA TYR A 479 4.43 -30.42 7.72
C TYR A 479 5.55 -31.40 8.04
N GLU A 480 5.21 -32.66 8.22
CA GLU A 480 6.13 -33.73 8.55
C GLU A 480 6.12 -34.80 7.44
N LYS A 481 6.84 -35.88 7.61
CA LYS A 481 6.93 -36.97 6.59
C LYS A 481 5.59 -37.66 6.35
N GLU A 482 4.80 -37.82 7.40
CA GLU A 482 3.47 -38.42 7.35
C GLU A 482 2.51 -37.59 6.49
N ASP A 483 2.60 -36.23 6.58
CA ASP A 483 1.80 -35.35 5.75
C ASP A 483 2.18 -35.42 4.27
N GLU A 484 3.47 -35.64 3.98
CA GLU A 484 3.94 -35.86 2.61
C GLU A 484 3.45 -37.21 2.05
N GLU A 485 3.48 -38.27 2.87
CA GLU A 485 3.00 -39.61 2.48
C GLU A 485 1.48 -39.59 2.23
N GLU A 486 0.72 -38.90 3.09
CA GLU A 486 -0.72 -38.69 2.92
C GLU A 486 -1.02 -37.97 1.60
N LEU A 487 -0.30 -36.88 1.32
CA LEU A 487 -0.45 -36.13 0.05
C LEU A 487 -0.11 -37.01 -1.16
N ARG A 488 0.98 -37.75 -1.11
CA ARG A 488 1.37 -38.70 -2.18
C ARG A 488 0.28 -39.72 -2.46
N LYS A 489 -0.36 -40.26 -1.42
CA LYS A 489 -1.47 -41.21 -1.56
C LYS A 489 -2.64 -40.56 -2.29
N VAL A 490 -3.07 -39.36 -1.86
CA VAL A 490 -4.14 -38.62 -2.50
C VAL A 490 -3.87 -38.36 -3.99
N LEU A 491 -2.63 -37.93 -4.31
CA LEU A 491 -2.22 -37.67 -5.69
C LEU A 491 -2.15 -38.94 -6.55
N SER A 492 -1.69 -40.06 -5.98
CA SER A 492 -1.64 -41.37 -6.68
C SER A 492 -3.04 -41.87 -7.01
N GLU A 493 -4.01 -41.69 -6.12
CA GLU A 493 -5.41 -42.07 -6.36
C GLU A 493 -6.07 -41.21 -7.47
N MET A 494 -5.55 -40.04 -7.75
CA MET A 494 -6.03 -39.16 -8.83
C MET A 494 -5.47 -39.50 -10.20
N GLN A 495 -4.42 -40.33 -10.28
CA GLN A 495 -3.83 -40.77 -11.56
C GLN A 495 -4.56 -41.97 -12.20
N VAL A 496 -5.50 -42.56 -11.47
CA VAL A 496 -6.38 -43.63 -11.94
C VAL A 496 -7.68 -43.02 -12.47
#